data_2ef1ce1694ac94ac480094ec4f771353
#
_entry.id   2ef1ce1694ac94ac480094ec4f771353
#
_cell.length_a   1.000
_cell.length_b   1.000
_cell.length_c   1.000
_cell.angle_alpha   90.00
_cell.angle_beta   90.00
_cell.angle_gamma   90.00
#
_symmetry.space_group_name_H-M   'P 1'
#
loop_
_entity.id
_entity.type
_entity.pdbx_description
1 polymer ?
#
loop_
_entity_poly.entity_id
_entity_poly.type
_entity_poly.pdbx_seq_one_letter_code
_entity_poly.pdbx_strand_id
1 'polypeptide(L)'
;MELSSPILITGAGGFVGKNLVETLKAAGYTDLMCFEKDDTPETLAAYCARAAFVVHLAGINRPTDPSEFYTGNAGLTDTLLADLEAAGNAAPVLVTSSIQAALDNDYGKSKRLAEDAVFAYGERTGVPVYVFRMEGVFGKWCRPNYNSVVATFCHNIARGLPIQVRDPAYELPRVYIDDVVRCILDAFDGLVLSDRSRRPICRIHPVHTVTPVSYTHLTLPTICSV
;
A
#
# COMPACT_ATOMS: atom_id res chain seq x y z
N MET A 1 0.29 -11.70 -16.31
CA MET A 1 1.66 -11.16 -16.56
C MET A 1 2.68 -12.29 -16.53
N GLU A 2 3.78 -12.26 -17.32
CA GLU A 2 4.81 -13.30 -17.34
C GLU A 2 5.67 -13.29 -16.08
N LEU A 3 6.13 -14.46 -15.61
CA LEU A 3 6.90 -14.60 -14.37
C LEU A 3 8.31 -13.96 -14.43
N SER A 4 8.84 -13.75 -15.63
CA SER A 4 10.12 -13.07 -15.89
C SER A 4 9.98 -11.56 -16.13
N SER A 5 8.76 -11.03 -16.14
CA SER A 5 8.54 -9.58 -16.33
C SER A 5 9.13 -8.78 -15.18
N PRO A 6 9.92 -7.73 -15.44
CA PRO A 6 10.49 -6.90 -14.39
C PRO A 6 9.41 -6.06 -13.67
N ILE A 7 9.32 -6.23 -12.36
CA ILE A 7 8.36 -5.51 -11.52
C ILE A 7 9.12 -4.55 -10.61
N LEU A 8 8.87 -3.26 -10.76
CA LEU A 8 9.37 -2.25 -9.83
C LEU A 8 8.45 -2.17 -8.60
N ILE A 9 9.01 -2.40 -7.42
CA ILE A 9 8.28 -2.33 -6.15
C ILE A 9 8.98 -1.30 -5.26
N THR A 10 8.38 -0.14 -5.07
CA THR A 10 8.91 0.85 -4.12
C THR A 10 8.38 0.58 -2.71
N GLY A 11 9.24 0.72 -1.69
CA GLY A 11 8.88 0.40 -0.31
C GLY A 11 8.69 -1.11 -0.06
N ALA A 12 9.46 -1.93 -0.77
CA ALA A 12 9.44 -3.39 -0.69
C ALA A 12 9.74 -3.92 0.72
N GLY A 13 10.59 -3.24 1.51
CA GLY A 13 10.89 -3.54 2.91
C GLY A 13 9.80 -3.15 3.91
N GLY A 14 8.75 -2.44 3.46
CA GLY A 14 7.59 -2.07 4.28
C GLY A 14 6.68 -3.27 4.59
N PHE A 15 5.63 -3.03 5.39
CA PHE A 15 4.69 -4.09 5.79
C PHE A 15 4.01 -4.75 4.57
N VAL A 16 3.42 -3.96 3.68
CA VAL A 16 2.75 -4.47 2.47
C VAL A 16 3.79 -5.03 1.50
N GLY A 17 4.91 -4.31 1.31
CA GLY A 17 5.97 -4.69 0.38
C GLY A 17 6.58 -6.05 0.68
N LYS A 18 6.92 -6.33 1.95
CA LYS A 18 7.44 -7.65 2.35
C LYS A 18 6.48 -8.79 2.01
N ASN A 19 5.19 -8.62 2.32
CA ASN A 19 4.19 -9.63 2.02
C ASN A 19 4.05 -9.83 0.50
N LEU A 20 4.05 -8.75 -0.28
CA LEU A 20 3.98 -8.81 -1.73
C LEU A 20 5.21 -9.52 -2.32
N VAL A 21 6.42 -9.10 -1.94
CA VAL A 21 7.67 -9.67 -2.44
C VAL A 21 7.76 -11.17 -2.18
N GLU A 22 7.45 -11.61 -0.95
CA GLU A 22 7.49 -13.04 -0.62
C GLU A 22 6.41 -13.84 -1.36
N THR A 23 5.23 -13.26 -1.57
CA THR A 23 4.17 -13.91 -2.36
C THR A 23 4.58 -14.01 -3.85
N LEU A 24 5.17 -12.95 -4.42
CA LEU A 24 5.66 -12.97 -5.80
C LEU A 24 6.76 -14.01 -6.00
N LYS A 25 7.73 -14.09 -5.08
CA LYS A 25 8.78 -15.13 -5.11
C LYS A 25 8.18 -16.54 -5.04
N ALA A 26 7.22 -16.75 -4.12
CA ALA A 26 6.55 -18.05 -3.99
C ALA A 26 5.73 -18.42 -5.24
N ALA A 27 5.19 -17.43 -5.95
CA ALA A 27 4.50 -17.60 -7.21
C ALA A 27 5.44 -17.77 -8.43
N GLY A 28 6.76 -17.66 -8.23
CA GLY A 28 7.78 -17.90 -9.27
C GLY A 28 8.19 -16.66 -10.06
N TYR A 29 7.82 -15.44 -9.64
CA TYR A 29 8.34 -14.22 -10.26
C TYR A 29 9.83 -14.05 -9.93
N THR A 30 10.65 -13.76 -10.95
CA THR A 30 12.12 -13.79 -10.85
C THR A 30 12.80 -12.43 -10.97
N ASP A 31 12.18 -11.44 -11.59
CA ASP A 31 12.76 -10.08 -11.78
C ASP A 31 12.00 -9.03 -10.95
N LEU A 32 12.30 -9.00 -9.63
CA LEU A 32 11.73 -8.06 -8.68
C LEU A 32 12.73 -6.95 -8.37
N MET A 33 12.48 -5.75 -8.86
CA MET A 33 13.29 -4.56 -8.62
C MET A 33 12.75 -3.83 -7.39
N CYS A 34 13.33 -4.13 -6.24
CA CYS A 34 12.94 -3.54 -4.96
C CYS A 34 13.67 -2.21 -4.76
N PHE A 35 12.94 -1.11 -4.67
CA PHE A 35 13.46 0.23 -4.41
C PHE A 35 13.13 0.65 -2.98
N GLU A 36 14.17 1.02 -2.22
CA GLU A 36 14.10 1.40 -0.82
C GLU A 36 14.58 2.84 -0.59
N LYS A 37 14.38 3.32 0.61
CA LYS A 37 14.68 4.72 0.97
C LYS A 37 16.19 5.05 0.90
N ASP A 38 17.06 4.04 1.01
CA ASP A 38 18.51 4.21 1.00
C ASP A 38 19.10 4.02 -0.41
N ASP A 39 18.26 3.71 -1.42
CA ASP A 39 18.64 3.66 -2.81
C ASP A 39 18.77 5.07 -3.42
N THR A 40 19.55 5.17 -4.49
CA THR A 40 19.81 6.46 -5.15
C THR A 40 18.75 6.80 -6.20
N PRO A 41 18.60 8.09 -6.56
CA PRO A 41 17.71 8.49 -7.67
C PRO A 41 18.06 7.79 -8.99
N GLU A 42 19.34 7.54 -9.26
CA GLU A 42 19.80 6.84 -10.47
C GLU A 42 19.32 5.38 -10.50
N THR A 43 19.23 4.74 -9.32
CA THR A 43 18.66 3.40 -9.19
C THR A 43 17.17 3.41 -9.56
N LEU A 44 16.41 4.41 -9.07
CA LEU A 44 14.99 4.57 -9.42
C LEU A 44 14.81 4.74 -10.92
N ALA A 45 15.56 5.66 -11.53
CA ALA A 45 15.51 5.91 -12.97
C ALA A 45 15.85 4.66 -13.80
N ALA A 46 16.88 3.90 -13.39
CA ALA A 46 17.25 2.64 -14.04
C ALA A 46 16.15 1.58 -13.93
N TYR A 47 15.47 1.49 -12.81
CA TYR A 47 14.35 0.58 -12.59
C TYR A 47 13.13 1.02 -13.41
N CYS A 48 12.82 2.31 -13.44
CA CYS A 48 11.74 2.88 -14.25
C CYS A 48 11.95 2.59 -15.74
N ALA A 49 13.19 2.62 -16.24
CA ALA A 49 13.49 2.32 -17.65
C ALA A 49 13.18 0.87 -18.04
N ARG A 50 13.18 -0.08 -17.09
CA ARG A 50 13.03 -1.52 -17.34
C ARG A 50 11.67 -2.07 -16.93
N ALA A 51 10.94 -1.40 -16.06
CA ALA A 51 9.74 -1.93 -15.46
C ALA A 51 8.69 -2.33 -16.48
N ALA A 52 8.14 -3.54 -16.35
CA ALA A 52 6.94 -3.99 -17.06
C ALA A 52 5.67 -3.68 -16.26
N PHE A 53 5.79 -3.49 -14.94
CA PHE A 53 4.74 -3.05 -14.03
C PHE A 53 5.35 -2.34 -12.82
N VAL A 54 4.70 -1.31 -12.33
CA VAL A 54 5.13 -0.55 -11.15
C VAL A 54 4.13 -0.71 -10.02
N VAL A 55 4.61 -1.16 -8.85
CA VAL A 55 3.85 -1.21 -7.60
C VAL A 55 4.45 -0.20 -6.61
N HIS A 56 3.83 0.96 -6.52
CA HIS A 56 4.30 2.06 -5.69
C HIS A 56 3.67 1.98 -4.29
N LEU A 57 4.41 1.37 -3.34
CA LEU A 57 4.00 1.18 -1.94
C LEU A 57 4.70 2.15 -0.99
N ALA A 58 5.79 2.77 -1.43
CA ALA A 58 6.54 3.71 -0.61
C ALA A 58 5.65 4.87 -0.16
N GLY A 59 5.82 5.27 1.09
CA GLY A 59 5.10 6.41 1.66
C GLY A 59 5.36 6.57 3.14
N ILE A 60 5.25 7.81 3.60
CA ILE A 60 5.46 8.20 5.00
C ILE A 60 4.12 8.25 5.72
N ASN A 61 4.03 7.57 6.88
CA ASN A 61 2.83 7.52 7.71
C ASN A 61 2.96 8.24 9.05
N ARG A 62 4.19 8.39 9.56
CA ARG A 62 4.51 9.03 10.84
C ARG A 62 5.80 9.82 10.70
N PRO A 63 5.73 11.00 10.09
CA PRO A 63 6.88 11.87 9.97
C PRO A 63 7.20 12.52 11.32
N THR A 64 8.41 13.04 11.43
CA THR A 64 8.80 13.95 12.53
C THR A 64 8.29 15.35 12.24
N ASP A 65 8.35 15.77 10.98
CA ASP A 65 7.84 17.05 10.50
C ASP A 65 6.69 16.81 9.49
N PRO A 66 5.54 17.49 9.60
CA PRO A 66 4.43 17.34 8.66
C PRO A 66 4.77 17.56 7.18
N SER A 67 5.80 18.35 6.87
CA SER A 67 6.27 18.55 5.50
C SER A 67 6.79 17.28 4.83
N GLU A 68 7.28 16.32 5.62
CA GLU A 68 7.73 15.02 5.13
C GLU A 68 6.59 14.20 4.50
N PHE A 69 5.32 14.43 4.89
CA PHE A 69 4.20 13.82 4.19
C PHE A 69 4.17 14.18 2.71
N TYR A 70 4.42 15.46 2.42
CA TYR A 70 4.34 15.95 1.05
C TYR A 70 5.54 15.50 0.21
N THR A 71 6.74 15.58 0.75
CA THR A 71 7.96 15.13 0.04
C THR A 71 7.99 13.60 -0.13
N GLY A 72 7.63 12.85 0.91
CA GLY A 72 7.72 11.39 0.91
C GLY A 72 6.53 10.68 0.26
N ASN A 73 5.36 11.31 0.15
CA ASN A 73 4.22 10.72 -0.56
C ASN A 73 4.08 11.33 -1.96
N ALA A 74 3.76 12.62 -2.08
CA ALA A 74 3.55 13.25 -3.39
C ALA A 74 4.87 13.40 -4.16
N GLY A 75 5.94 13.92 -3.52
CA GLY A 75 7.21 14.18 -4.19
C GLY A 75 7.87 12.92 -4.77
N LEU A 76 7.88 11.81 -4.02
CA LEU A 76 8.41 10.54 -4.56
C LEU A 76 7.54 10.01 -5.70
N THR A 77 6.22 10.17 -5.62
CA THR A 77 5.31 9.81 -6.72
C THR A 77 5.62 10.63 -7.97
N ASP A 78 5.78 11.95 -7.84
CA ASP A 78 6.12 12.83 -8.97
C ASP A 78 7.44 12.44 -9.61
N THR A 79 8.48 12.14 -8.81
CA THR A 79 9.79 11.68 -9.30
C THR A 79 9.65 10.36 -10.09
N LEU A 80 8.95 9.37 -9.52
CA LEU A 80 8.72 8.08 -10.18
C LEU A 80 8.03 8.24 -11.54
N LEU A 81 6.99 9.07 -11.62
CA LEU A 81 6.25 9.31 -12.85
C LEU A 81 7.09 10.05 -13.89
N ALA A 82 7.90 11.04 -13.44
CA ALA A 82 8.83 11.76 -14.31
C ALA A 82 9.91 10.82 -14.90
N ASP A 83 10.46 9.92 -14.09
CA ASP A 83 11.46 8.92 -14.54
C ASP A 83 10.87 7.94 -15.56
N LEU A 84 9.61 7.49 -15.38
CA LEU A 84 8.92 6.66 -16.37
C LEU A 84 8.72 7.41 -17.70
N GLU A 85 8.31 8.68 -17.64
CA GLU A 85 8.17 9.50 -18.85
C GLU A 85 9.51 9.77 -19.54
N ALA A 86 10.54 10.11 -18.77
CA ALA A 86 11.89 10.32 -19.32
C ALA A 86 12.46 9.08 -19.99
N ALA A 87 12.13 7.90 -19.47
CA ALA A 87 12.50 6.62 -20.07
C ALA A 87 11.60 6.22 -21.26
N GLY A 88 10.51 6.92 -21.54
CA GLY A 88 9.51 6.53 -22.53
C GLY A 88 8.82 5.21 -22.20
N ASN A 89 8.78 4.85 -20.92
CA ASN A 89 8.21 3.57 -20.46
C ASN A 89 6.72 3.70 -20.16
N ALA A 90 5.91 2.89 -20.82
CA ALA A 90 4.44 2.84 -20.65
C ALA A 90 3.98 1.73 -19.69
N ALA A 91 4.80 1.34 -18.72
CA ALA A 91 4.42 0.36 -17.71
C ALA A 91 3.22 0.82 -16.89
N PRO A 92 2.21 -0.04 -16.65
CA PRO A 92 1.12 0.26 -15.74
C PRO A 92 1.63 0.62 -14.35
N VAL A 93 0.96 1.59 -13.70
CA VAL A 93 1.34 2.08 -12.37
C VAL A 93 0.21 1.81 -11.38
N LEU A 94 0.52 1.05 -10.33
CA LEU A 94 -0.32 0.86 -9.18
C LEU A 94 0.22 1.67 -8.00
N VAL A 95 -0.61 2.49 -7.37
CA VAL A 95 -0.26 3.21 -6.14
C VAL A 95 -1.19 2.84 -4.99
N THR A 96 -0.61 2.64 -3.81
CA THR A 96 -1.38 2.48 -2.59
C THR A 96 -1.65 3.83 -1.93
N SER A 97 -2.92 4.13 -1.76
CA SER A 97 -3.43 5.29 -1.04
C SER A 97 -4.19 4.86 0.22
N SER A 98 -4.98 5.72 0.78
CA SER A 98 -5.70 5.49 2.02
C SER A 98 -7.11 6.09 1.93
N ILE A 99 -8.08 5.48 2.64
CA ILE A 99 -9.39 6.11 2.85
C ILE A 99 -9.26 7.51 3.48
N GLN A 100 -8.15 7.80 4.16
CA GLN A 100 -7.87 9.13 4.71
C GLN A 100 -7.63 10.19 3.63
N ALA A 101 -7.39 9.83 2.38
CA ALA A 101 -7.32 10.79 1.27
C ALA A 101 -8.61 11.61 1.11
N ALA A 102 -9.74 11.14 1.64
CA ALA A 102 -10.99 11.88 1.70
C ALA A 102 -11.06 12.89 2.86
N LEU A 103 -10.10 12.87 3.81
CA LEU A 103 -10.11 13.71 5.00
C LEU A 103 -9.25 14.97 4.82
N ASP A 104 -9.57 16.01 5.61
CA ASP A 104 -8.83 17.27 5.63
C ASP A 104 -7.72 17.25 6.72
N ASN A 105 -6.70 16.40 6.52
CA ASN A 105 -5.48 16.37 7.32
C ASN A 105 -4.27 16.24 6.40
N ASP A 106 -3.07 16.52 6.89
CA ASP A 106 -1.84 16.57 6.06
C ASP A 106 -1.54 15.23 5.39
N TYR A 107 -1.72 14.12 6.11
CA TYR A 107 -1.56 12.79 5.53
C TYR A 107 -2.55 12.54 4.39
N GLY A 108 -3.85 12.81 4.63
CA GLY A 108 -4.88 12.66 3.62
C GLY A 108 -4.63 13.54 2.39
N LYS A 109 -4.24 14.80 2.61
CA LYS A 109 -3.88 15.74 1.54
C LYS A 109 -2.70 15.22 0.72
N SER A 110 -1.63 14.76 1.37
CA SER A 110 -0.46 14.23 0.67
C SER A 110 -0.77 12.99 -0.17
N LYS A 111 -1.64 12.10 0.35
CA LYS A 111 -2.11 10.94 -0.41
C LYS A 111 -2.96 11.35 -1.61
N ARG A 112 -3.85 12.33 -1.44
CA ARG A 112 -4.67 12.86 -2.55
C ARG A 112 -3.82 13.50 -3.64
N LEU A 113 -2.78 14.25 -3.28
CA LEU A 113 -1.85 14.80 -4.26
C LEU A 113 -1.15 13.70 -5.07
N ALA A 114 -0.71 12.62 -4.43
CA ALA A 114 -0.15 11.46 -5.12
C ALA A 114 -1.17 10.79 -6.05
N GLU A 115 -2.44 10.62 -5.62
CA GLU A 115 -3.52 10.11 -6.47
C GLU A 115 -3.73 11.00 -7.70
N ASP A 116 -3.81 12.32 -7.49
CA ASP A 116 -4.02 13.30 -8.57
C ASP A 116 -2.87 13.26 -9.59
N ALA A 117 -1.64 13.13 -9.14
CA ALA A 117 -0.47 12.99 -10.00
C ALA A 117 -0.55 11.72 -10.86
N VAL A 118 -0.90 10.58 -10.25
CA VAL A 118 -1.04 9.29 -10.95
C VAL A 118 -2.18 9.34 -11.97
N PHE A 119 -3.33 9.90 -11.62
CA PHE A 119 -4.43 10.05 -12.57
C PHE A 119 -4.09 11.00 -13.72
N ALA A 120 -3.46 12.13 -13.42
CA ALA A 120 -3.01 13.07 -14.47
C ALA A 120 -1.97 12.42 -15.41
N TYR A 121 -1.06 11.60 -14.88
CA TYR A 121 -0.13 10.80 -15.66
C TYR A 121 -0.88 9.84 -16.60
N GLY A 122 -1.82 9.05 -16.07
CA GLY A 122 -2.61 8.13 -16.89
C GLY A 122 -3.47 8.84 -17.96
N GLU A 123 -4.09 9.97 -17.61
CA GLU A 123 -4.87 10.81 -18.56
C GLU A 123 -3.99 11.37 -19.68
N ARG A 124 -2.73 11.75 -19.41
CA ARG A 124 -1.80 12.33 -20.37
C ARG A 124 -1.13 11.28 -21.27
N THR A 125 -0.73 10.15 -20.69
CA THR A 125 0.07 9.13 -21.38
C THR A 125 -0.75 8.00 -21.97
N GLY A 126 -1.99 7.81 -21.50
CA GLY A 126 -2.82 6.64 -21.84
C GLY A 126 -2.41 5.35 -21.13
N VAL A 127 -1.45 5.42 -20.18
CA VAL A 127 -0.98 4.27 -19.43
C VAL A 127 -2.03 3.87 -18.39
N PRO A 128 -2.31 2.55 -18.20
CA PRO A 128 -3.20 2.10 -17.13
C PRO A 128 -2.67 2.47 -15.76
N VAL A 129 -3.52 3.08 -14.93
CA VAL A 129 -3.19 3.44 -13.55
C VAL A 129 -4.23 2.88 -12.59
N TYR A 130 -3.75 2.38 -11.43
CA TYR A 130 -4.56 1.76 -10.40
C TYR A 130 -4.31 2.44 -9.06
N VAL A 131 -5.31 3.12 -8.52
CA VAL A 131 -5.23 3.81 -7.22
C VAL A 131 -6.04 3.05 -6.19
N PHE A 132 -5.35 2.37 -5.26
CA PHE A 132 -5.97 1.61 -4.20
C PHE A 132 -6.09 2.44 -2.91
N ARG A 133 -7.30 2.89 -2.56
CA ARG A 133 -7.58 3.47 -1.24
C ARG A 133 -7.86 2.37 -0.24
N MET A 134 -6.86 2.08 0.59
CA MET A 134 -6.94 1.01 1.58
C MET A 134 -7.52 1.49 2.89
N GLU A 135 -8.31 0.64 3.51
CA GLU A 135 -8.67 0.66 4.92
C GLU A 135 -7.44 0.32 5.79
N GLY A 136 -7.64 0.25 7.12
CA GLY A 136 -6.57 -0.19 8.00
C GLY A 136 -6.17 -1.64 7.71
N VAL A 137 -4.95 -1.85 7.23
CA VAL A 137 -4.42 -3.18 6.92
C VAL A 137 -3.93 -3.88 8.18
N PHE A 138 -4.18 -5.19 8.28
CA PHE A 138 -3.67 -6.03 9.37
C PHE A 138 -3.16 -7.38 8.82
N GLY A 139 -2.37 -8.08 9.62
CA GLY A 139 -1.85 -9.41 9.30
C GLY A 139 -0.39 -9.61 9.64
N LYS A 140 0.22 -10.66 9.09
CA LYS A 140 1.61 -11.06 9.39
C LYS A 140 2.61 -9.93 9.07
N TRP A 141 3.61 -9.77 9.96
CA TRP A 141 4.62 -8.71 9.94
C TRP A 141 4.11 -7.29 10.17
N CYS A 142 2.83 -7.13 10.52
CA CYS A 142 2.33 -5.83 10.92
C CYS A 142 2.93 -5.40 12.25
N ARG A 143 3.55 -4.21 12.29
CA ARG A 143 4.27 -3.72 13.46
C ARG A 143 3.30 -3.27 14.55
N PRO A 144 3.35 -3.85 15.78
CA PRO A 144 2.56 -3.37 16.91
C PRO A 144 3.00 -1.98 17.35
N ASN A 145 2.11 -1.25 18.03
CA ASN A 145 2.34 0.10 18.52
C ASN A 145 2.78 1.10 17.45
N TYR A 146 2.40 0.83 16.19
CA TYR A 146 2.67 1.69 15.05
C TYR A 146 1.36 2.16 14.40
N ASN A 147 0.85 1.52 13.37
CA ASN A 147 -0.35 1.96 12.64
C ASN A 147 -1.50 0.95 12.62
N SER A 148 -1.40 -0.16 13.34
CA SER A 148 -2.45 -1.16 13.39
C SER A 148 -2.92 -1.41 14.81
N VAL A 149 -4.19 -1.11 15.07
CA VAL A 149 -4.84 -1.45 16.33
C VAL A 149 -4.86 -2.96 16.55
N VAL A 150 -5.08 -3.76 15.49
CA VAL A 150 -5.10 -5.22 15.56
C VAL A 150 -3.74 -5.75 16.03
N ALA A 151 -2.66 -5.37 15.36
CA ALA A 151 -1.31 -5.80 15.74
C ALA A 151 -0.95 -5.36 17.17
N THR A 152 -1.36 -4.14 17.57
CA THR A 152 -1.13 -3.63 18.91
C THR A 152 -1.89 -4.43 19.97
N PHE A 153 -3.17 -4.72 19.72
CA PHE A 153 -3.98 -5.51 20.66
C PHE A 153 -3.47 -6.94 20.78
N CYS A 154 -3.17 -7.62 19.65
CA CYS A 154 -2.58 -8.95 19.66
C CYS A 154 -1.27 -8.98 20.48
N HIS A 155 -0.38 -8.02 20.23
CA HIS A 155 0.90 -7.92 20.94
C HIS A 155 0.72 -7.70 22.44
N ASN A 156 -0.17 -6.79 22.82
CA ASN A 156 -0.40 -6.44 24.22
C ASN A 156 -1.09 -7.58 24.97
N ILE A 157 -2.15 -8.15 24.40
CA ILE A 157 -2.89 -9.26 25.03
C ILE A 157 -1.96 -10.47 25.22
N ALA A 158 -1.16 -10.84 24.22
CA ALA A 158 -0.23 -11.94 24.32
C ALA A 158 0.85 -11.76 25.40
N ARG A 159 1.06 -10.53 25.90
CA ARG A 159 2.06 -10.19 26.94
C ARG A 159 1.45 -9.72 28.24
N GLY A 160 0.13 -9.80 28.40
CA GLY A 160 -0.57 -9.28 29.57
C GLY A 160 -0.47 -7.76 29.73
N LEU A 161 -0.17 -7.03 28.65
CA LEU A 161 -0.09 -5.57 28.66
C LEU A 161 -1.49 -4.95 28.50
N PRO A 162 -1.72 -3.77 29.08
CA PRO A 162 -3.02 -3.12 28.95
C PRO A 162 -3.33 -2.72 27.51
N ILE A 163 -4.59 -2.84 27.12
CA ILE A 163 -5.14 -2.30 25.90
C ILE A 163 -6.05 -1.12 26.23
N GLN A 164 -6.09 -0.13 25.35
CA GLN A 164 -6.94 1.04 25.50
C GLN A 164 -7.98 1.07 24.39
N VAL A 165 -9.25 0.89 24.74
CA VAL A 165 -10.40 1.03 23.85
C VAL A 165 -11.04 2.39 24.11
N ARG A 166 -10.98 3.31 23.13
CA ARG A 166 -11.56 4.65 23.28
C ARG A 166 -13.07 4.63 23.11
N ASP A 167 -13.54 3.98 22.06
CA ASP A 167 -14.95 3.80 21.76
C ASP A 167 -15.21 2.31 21.45
N PRO A 168 -15.90 1.59 22.35
CA PRO A 168 -16.20 0.17 22.16
C PRO A 168 -17.13 -0.13 20.98
N ALA A 169 -17.97 0.83 20.59
CA ALA A 169 -18.97 0.68 19.54
C ALA A 169 -18.44 1.11 18.16
N TYR A 170 -17.25 1.72 18.10
CA TYR A 170 -16.70 2.21 16.83
C TYR A 170 -16.42 1.07 15.87
N GLU A 171 -17.03 1.10 14.71
CA GLU A 171 -16.82 0.13 13.65
C GLU A 171 -15.51 0.43 12.91
N LEU A 172 -14.63 -0.55 12.88
CA LEU A 172 -13.32 -0.48 12.25
C LEU A 172 -13.32 -1.29 10.94
N PRO A 173 -13.43 -0.64 9.77
CA PRO A 173 -13.20 -1.35 8.51
C PRO A 173 -11.73 -1.72 8.38
N ARG A 174 -11.46 -2.99 8.09
CA ARG A 174 -10.12 -3.57 8.02
C ARG A 174 -10.00 -4.50 6.82
N VAL A 175 -8.80 -4.56 6.25
CA VAL A 175 -8.46 -5.50 5.19
C VAL A 175 -7.29 -6.38 5.63
N TYR A 176 -7.37 -7.67 5.32
CA TYR A 176 -6.29 -8.59 5.64
C TYR A 176 -5.18 -8.48 4.59
N ILE A 177 -3.94 -8.64 5.04
CA ILE A 177 -2.77 -8.41 4.16
C ILE A 177 -2.75 -9.33 2.93
N ASP A 178 -3.16 -10.59 3.06
CA ASP A 178 -3.17 -11.50 1.91
C ASP A 178 -4.26 -11.11 0.89
N ASP A 179 -5.37 -10.50 1.33
CA ASP A 179 -6.38 -9.93 0.43
C ASP A 179 -5.84 -8.70 -0.31
N VAL A 180 -5.04 -7.87 0.37
CA VAL A 180 -4.35 -6.74 -0.27
C VAL A 180 -3.40 -7.24 -1.35
N VAL A 181 -2.56 -8.23 -1.02
CA VAL A 181 -1.60 -8.81 -1.99
C VAL A 181 -2.34 -9.45 -3.16
N ARG A 182 -3.42 -10.19 -2.93
CA ARG A 182 -4.23 -10.78 -3.99
C ARG A 182 -4.78 -9.70 -4.93
N CYS A 183 -5.36 -8.61 -4.40
CA CYS A 183 -5.89 -7.53 -5.23
C CYS A 183 -4.79 -6.81 -6.03
N ILE A 184 -3.55 -6.75 -5.51
CA ILE A 184 -2.40 -6.24 -6.27
C ILE A 184 -2.04 -7.19 -7.41
N LEU A 185 -2.04 -8.51 -7.17
CA LEU A 185 -1.80 -9.52 -8.22
C LEU A 185 -2.89 -9.50 -9.30
N ASP A 186 -4.16 -9.36 -8.91
CA ASP A 186 -5.28 -9.25 -9.84
C ASP A 186 -5.12 -8.02 -10.77
N ALA A 187 -4.51 -6.93 -10.27
CA ALA A 187 -4.23 -5.74 -11.07
C ALA A 187 -3.19 -6.00 -12.18
N PHE A 188 -2.30 -6.99 -12.05
CA PHE A 188 -1.35 -7.36 -13.11
C PHE A 188 -2.05 -7.83 -14.39
N ASP A 189 -3.26 -8.36 -14.25
CA ASP A 189 -4.11 -8.82 -15.37
C ASP A 189 -5.29 -7.86 -15.61
N GLY A 190 -5.27 -6.67 -14.99
CA GLY A 190 -6.32 -5.66 -15.11
C GLY A 190 -7.62 -6.01 -14.38
N LEU A 191 -7.61 -7.04 -13.54
CA LEU A 191 -8.78 -7.54 -12.81
C LEU A 191 -8.92 -6.77 -11.49
N VAL A 192 -9.49 -5.56 -11.55
CA VAL A 192 -9.66 -4.71 -10.35
C VAL A 192 -11.12 -4.36 -10.12
N LEU A 193 -11.53 -4.35 -8.85
CA LEU A 193 -12.79 -3.74 -8.44
C LEU A 193 -12.56 -2.25 -8.20
N SER A 194 -13.25 -1.41 -8.97
CA SER A 194 -13.17 0.05 -8.83
C SER A 194 -14.55 0.68 -8.87
N ASP A 195 -14.66 1.92 -8.41
CA ASP A 195 -15.85 2.73 -8.67
C ASP A 195 -15.93 3.11 -10.15
N ARG A 196 -17.08 3.62 -10.58
CA ARG A 196 -17.33 3.99 -11.98
C ARG A 196 -17.09 5.48 -12.26
N SER A 197 -16.24 6.12 -11.45
CA SER A 197 -15.89 7.53 -11.64
C SER A 197 -14.94 7.72 -12.84
N ARG A 198 -14.75 8.97 -13.26
CA ARG A 198 -13.75 9.31 -14.28
C ARG A 198 -12.32 8.97 -13.83
N ARG A 199 -12.06 9.05 -12.51
CA ARG A 199 -10.80 8.67 -11.85
C ARG A 199 -11.09 7.53 -10.88
N PRO A 200 -11.15 6.29 -11.39
CA PRO A 200 -11.69 5.17 -10.62
C PRO A 200 -10.76 4.80 -9.46
N ILE A 201 -11.34 4.76 -8.25
CA ILE A 201 -10.64 4.28 -7.07
C ILE A 201 -10.84 2.78 -6.96
N CYS A 202 -9.74 2.04 -6.94
CA CYS A 202 -9.70 0.60 -6.74
C CYS A 202 -9.90 0.27 -5.25
N ARG A 203 -10.57 -0.85 -4.98
CA ARG A 203 -10.90 -1.30 -3.62
C ARG A 203 -10.29 -2.65 -3.33
N ILE A 204 -9.83 -2.80 -2.10
CA ILE A 204 -9.46 -4.11 -1.56
C ILE A 204 -10.73 -4.82 -1.09
N HIS A 205 -10.79 -6.12 -1.29
CA HIS A 205 -11.91 -6.94 -0.84
C HIS A 205 -11.43 -8.34 -0.42
N PRO A 206 -12.09 -8.96 0.58
CA PRO A 206 -13.18 -8.42 1.38
C PRO A 206 -12.73 -7.33 2.37
N VAL A 207 -13.67 -6.49 2.80
CA VAL A 207 -13.49 -5.59 3.94
C VAL A 207 -14.18 -6.23 5.15
N HIS A 208 -13.44 -6.35 6.25
CA HIS A 208 -13.93 -6.87 7.52
C HIS A 208 -14.26 -5.71 8.45
N THR A 209 -15.51 -5.60 8.85
CA THR A 209 -15.94 -4.58 9.82
C THR A 209 -16.08 -5.24 11.20
N VAL A 210 -15.33 -4.73 12.17
CA VAL A 210 -15.28 -5.25 13.53
C VAL A 210 -15.22 -4.11 14.54
N THR A 211 -15.76 -4.34 15.73
CA THR A 211 -15.60 -3.40 16.85
C THR A 211 -14.33 -3.72 17.63
N PRO A 212 -13.70 -2.76 18.34
CA PRO A 212 -12.55 -3.04 19.21
C PRO A 212 -12.82 -4.12 20.25
N VAL A 213 -14.05 -4.22 20.75
CA VAL A 213 -14.45 -5.22 21.74
C VAL A 213 -14.40 -6.63 21.16
N SER A 214 -14.69 -6.81 19.87
CA SER A 214 -14.63 -8.13 19.21
C SER A 214 -13.22 -8.74 19.30
N TYR A 215 -12.17 -7.93 19.25
CA TYR A 215 -10.79 -8.42 19.39
C TYR A 215 -10.44 -8.88 20.80
N THR A 216 -11.07 -8.32 21.81
CA THR A 216 -10.80 -8.68 23.22
C THR A 216 -11.39 -10.03 23.60
N HIS A 217 -12.38 -10.52 22.83
CA HIS A 217 -13.03 -11.80 23.03
C HIS A 217 -12.42 -12.93 22.20
N LEU A 218 -11.51 -12.63 21.25
CA LEU A 218 -10.79 -13.65 20.50
C LEU A 218 -9.76 -14.32 21.42
N THR A 219 -9.77 -15.63 21.47
CA THR A 219 -8.77 -16.40 22.22
C THR A 219 -7.39 -16.28 21.55
N LEU A 220 -6.32 -16.20 22.34
CA LEU A 220 -4.94 -16.08 21.89
C LEU A 220 -4.52 -17.02 20.74
N PRO A 221 -4.90 -18.31 20.70
CA PRO A 221 -4.58 -19.19 19.58
C PRO A 221 -5.12 -18.73 18.24
N THR A 222 -6.26 -18.04 18.24
CA THR A 222 -6.90 -17.54 17.00
C THR A 222 -6.25 -16.25 16.48
N ILE A 223 -5.62 -15.46 17.38
CA ILE A 223 -5.03 -14.15 17.04
C ILE A 223 -3.54 -14.27 16.69
N CYS A 224 -2.83 -15.20 17.32
CA CYS A 224 -1.37 -15.31 17.26
C CYS A 224 -0.85 -16.44 16.35
N SER A 225 -1.73 -17.14 15.65
CA SER A 225 -1.37 -18.17 14.67
C SER A 225 -1.02 -17.62 13.28
N VAL A 226 -0.55 -16.36 13.23
CA VAL A 226 -0.22 -15.68 11.96
C VAL A 226 1.23 -15.22 11.97
#